data_c616fdb008027a600038f3749359c2d3
#
_entry.id   c616fdb008027a600038f3749359c2d3
#
_cell.length_a   1.000
_cell.length_b   1.000
_cell.length_c   1.000
_cell.angle_alpha   90.00
_cell.angle_beta   90.00
_cell.angle_gamma   90.00
#
_symmetry.space_group_name_H-M   'P 1'
#
loop_
_entity.id
_entity.type
_entity.pdbx_description
1 polymer ?
#
loop_
_entity_poly.entity_id
_entity_poly.type
_entity_poly.pdbx_seq_one_letter_code
_entity_poly.pdbx_strand_id
1 'polypeptide(L)'
;DHLLDGIGPHEVGLMPDGETLVVALGGIRTHPDSGRAKLNLSDMDPALLLLDRHSGEILERHRPSHHQLSCRHLDIAPDGTVVAGYQFQGPEWETDHPLIARRAPDGSFSEQVLPSPLQGRMAQYTASVATSQVRPSAAISAPRGNKVLVLGRTSGDLLAQFDIEDAAGVRCDGAGGYLVTTGGGEVHRIDDGGRHHQLAALPLRWDNHLT
;
A
#
# COMPACT_ATOMS: atom_id res chain seq x y z
N ASP A 1 3.34 25.74 2.22
CA ASP A 1 2.23 24.86 2.64
C ASP A 1 1.20 24.82 1.50
N HIS A 2 1.03 23.63 0.90
CA HIS A 2 0.03 23.42 -0.14
C HIS A 2 -1.22 22.76 0.47
N LEU A 3 -2.40 23.30 0.16
CA LEU A 3 -3.68 22.68 0.54
C LEU A 3 -4.00 21.59 -0.51
N LEU A 4 -4.01 20.33 -0.08
CA LEU A 4 -4.23 19.17 -0.97
C LEU A 4 -5.70 18.94 -1.33
N ASP A 5 -6.62 19.82 -0.91
CA ASP A 5 -8.07 19.60 -1.05
C ASP A 5 -8.46 18.16 -0.68
N GLY A 6 -8.01 17.73 0.52
CA GLY A 6 -8.22 16.39 1.04
C GLY A 6 -7.73 16.24 2.47
N ILE A 7 -8.06 15.11 3.10
CA ILE A 7 -7.80 14.85 4.52
C ILE A 7 -6.90 13.63 4.69
N GLY A 8 -5.95 13.74 5.62
CA GLY A 8 -5.14 12.63 6.08
C GLY A 8 -4.14 12.13 5.03
N PRO A 9 -3.21 12.98 4.55
CA PRO A 9 -2.08 12.47 3.78
C PRO A 9 -1.32 11.46 4.65
N HIS A 10 -1.11 10.27 4.09
CA HIS A 10 -0.53 9.16 4.83
C HIS A 10 0.88 8.82 4.36
N GLU A 11 1.07 8.81 3.06
CA GLU A 11 2.37 8.56 2.44
C GLU A 11 2.55 9.46 1.23
N VAL A 12 3.81 9.85 0.97
CA VAL A 12 4.20 10.64 -0.18
C VAL A 12 5.43 10.05 -0.83
N GLY A 13 5.44 9.97 -2.16
CA GLY A 13 6.58 9.56 -2.96
C GLY A 13 6.89 10.57 -4.06
N LEU A 14 8.11 10.52 -4.60
CA LEU A 14 8.53 11.33 -5.74
C LEU A 14 8.59 10.43 -6.98
N MET A 15 7.95 10.86 -8.06
CA MET A 15 8.01 10.16 -9.34
C MET A 15 9.44 10.18 -9.92
N PRO A 16 9.79 9.21 -10.80
CA PRO A 16 11.12 9.15 -11.42
C PRO A 16 11.48 10.39 -12.26
N ASP A 17 10.51 11.20 -12.67
CA ASP A 17 10.72 12.49 -13.35
C ASP A 17 11.36 13.54 -12.44
N GLY A 18 11.32 13.33 -11.11
CA GLY A 18 11.83 14.27 -10.13
C GLY A 18 10.96 15.52 -9.95
N GLU A 19 9.81 15.61 -10.61
CA GLU A 19 8.95 16.81 -10.63
C GLU A 19 7.55 16.55 -10.05
N THR A 20 7.09 15.30 -10.10
CA THR A 20 5.74 14.92 -9.67
C THR A 20 5.76 14.21 -8.31
N LEU A 21 4.99 14.72 -7.34
CA LEU A 21 4.73 14.04 -6.07
C LEU A 21 3.48 13.16 -6.19
N VAL A 22 3.56 11.97 -5.61
CA VAL A 22 2.39 11.08 -5.44
C VAL A 22 2.01 11.06 -3.97
N VAL A 23 0.75 11.29 -3.65
CA VAL A 23 0.25 11.36 -2.27
C VAL A 23 -0.92 10.40 -2.08
N ALA A 24 -0.81 9.52 -1.08
CA ALA A 24 -1.91 8.70 -0.61
C ALA A 24 -2.73 9.50 0.41
N LEU A 25 -3.97 9.86 0.07
CA LEU A 25 -4.92 10.49 0.99
C LEU A 25 -5.83 9.43 1.61
N GLY A 26 -5.76 9.29 2.94
CA GLY A 26 -6.58 8.33 3.67
C GLY A 26 -8.05 8.73 3.78
N GLY A 27 -8.36 10.01 3.67
CA GLY A 27 -9.72 10.54 3.75
C GLY A 27 -10.34 10.50 5.16
N ILE A 28 -9.58 10.12 6.18
CA ILE A 28 -10.09 9.96 7.55
C ILE A 28 -9.78 11.21 8.37
N ARG A 29 -10.84 11.80 8.95
CA ARG A 29 -10.70 12.88 9.92
C ARG A 29 -10.59 12.31 11.33
N THR A 30 -9.55 12.70 12.05
CA THR A 30 -9.36 12.45 13.48
C THR A 30 -9.16 13.75 14.22
N HIS A 31 -9.40 13.77 15.53
CA HIS A 31 -9.13 14.93 16.37
C HIS A 31 -8.36 14.47 17.63
N PRO A 32 -7.37 15.23 18.12
CA PRO A 32 -6.59 14.86 19.30
C PRO A 32 -7.43 14.53 20.53
N ASP A 33 -8.50 15.32 20.77
CA ASP A 33 -9.40 15.11 21.92
C ASP A 33 -10.28 13.85 21.80
N SER A 34 -10.41 13.32 20.59
CA SER A 34 -11.19 12.10 20.30
C SER A 34 -10.32 10.85 20.15
N GLY A 35 -9.02 10.95 20.44
CA GLY A 35 -8.07 9.86 20.30
C GLY A 35 -8.02 9.33 18.85
N ARG A 36 -8.27 8.01 18.68
CA ARG A 36 -8.28 7.36 17.35
C ARG A 36 -9.68 7.27 16.73
N ALA A 37 -10.68 7.98 17.28
CA ALA A 37 -12.03 7.97 16.71
C ALA A 37 -12.03 8.54 15.29
N LYS A 38 -12.67 7.84 14.37
CA LYS A 38 -12.83 8.24 12.97
C LYS A 38 -14.12 9.03 12.86
N LEU A 39 -14.03 10.33 12.54
CA LEU A 39 -15.14 11.28 12.68
C LEU A 39 -15.99 11.44 11.41
N ASN A 40 -15.59 10.85 10.28
CA ASN A 40 -16.21 11.07 8.98
C ASN A 40 -16.32 9.82 8.12
N LEU A 41 -16.62 8.66 8.71
CA LEU A 41 -16.69 7.41 7.94
C LEU A 41 -17.77 7.41 6.85
N SER A 42 -18.84 8.21 7.03
CA SER A 42 -19.93 8.34 6.05
C SER A 42 -19.58 9.21 4.84
N ASP A 43 -18.61 10.10 5.00
CA ASP A 43 -18.22 11.13 4.02
C ASP A 43 -16.70 11.21 3.82
N MET A 44 -16.02 10.08 3.89
CA MET A 44 -14.61 9.98 3.54
C MET A 44 -14.40 10.31 2.05
N ASP A 45 -13.32 11.01 1.74
CA ASP A 45 -12.86 11.27 0.36
C ASP A 45 -11.39 10.86 0.19
N PRO A 46 -11.09 9.55 0.22
CA PRO A 46 -9.75 9.06 -0.05
C PRO A 46 -9.38 9.25 -1.53
N ALA A 47 -8.08 9.42 -1.79
CA ALA A 47 -7.59 9.54 -3.15
C ALA A 47 -6.10 9.19 -3.25
N LEU A 48 -5.68 8.81 -4.44
CA LEU A 48 -4.31 8.88 -4.88
C LEU A 48 -4.16 10.16 -5.71
N LEU A 49 -3.29 11.09 -5.28
CA LEU A 49 -3.04 12.35 -5.96
C LEU A 49 -1.67 12.35 -6.62
N LEU A 50 -1.59 12.97 -7.79
CA LEU A 50 -0.33 13.40 -8.39
C LEU A 50 -0.31 14.92 -8.42
N LEU A 51 0.81 15.51 -7.97
CA LEU A 51 0.97 16.95 -7.79
C LEU A 51 2.26 17.41 -8.44
N ASP A 52 2.24 18.60 -9.04
CA ASP A 52 3.48 19.33 -9.32
C ASP A 52 4.14 19.72 -7.99
N ARG A 53 5.41 19.32 -7.79
CA ARG A 53 6.10 19.50 -6.50
C ARG A 53 6.43 20.97 -6.18
N HIS A 54 6.47 21.85 -7.17
CA HIS A 54 6.83 23.26 -6.99
C HIS A 54 5.61 24.14 -6.77
N SER A 55 4.57 23.96 -7.58
CA SER A 55 3.34 24.75 -7.50
C SER A 55 2.32 24.17 -6.51
N GLY A 56 2.36 22.84 -6.30
CA GLY A 56 1.33 22.11 -5.56
C GLY A 56 0.05 21.91 -6.38
N GLU A 57 0.07 22.19 -7.68
CA GLU A 57 -1.07 21.95 -8.57
C GLU A 57 -1.39 20.46 -8.63
N ILE A 58 -2.66 20.10 -8.51
CA ILE A 58 -3.13 18.73 -8.64
C ILE A 58 -3.20 18.38 -10.13
N LEU A 59 -2.32 17.50 -10.57
CA LEU A 59 -2.24 17.01 -11.95
C LEU A 59 -3.24 15.85 -12.19
N GLU A 60 -3.34 14.95 -11.22
CA GLU A 60 -4.25 13.79 -11.28
C GLU A 60 -4.89 13.56 -9.91
N ARG A 61 -6.15 13.11 -9.91
CA ARG A 61 -6.87 12.65 -8.71
C ARG A 61 -7.62 11.36 -9.03
N HIS A 62 -7.19 10.27 -8.44
CA HIS A 62 -7.84 8.97 -8.57
C HIS A 62 -8.55 8.63 -7.26
N ARG A 63 -9.89 8.53 -7.31
CA ARG A 63 -10.71 8.10 -6.18
C ARG A 63 -10.92 6.59 -6.23
N PRO A 64 -10.87 5.91 -5.07
CA PRO A 64 -11.25 4.51 -4.98
C PRO A 64 -12.72 4.29 -5.37
N SER A 65 -13.05 3.08 -5.79
CA SER A 65 -14.42 2.67 -6.15
C SER A 65 -15.41 2.72 -4.98
N HIS A 66 -14.91 2.74 -3.73
CA HIS A 66 -15.74 2.92 -2.54
C HIS A 66 -15.15 3.99 -1.62
N HIS A 67 -15.99 4.90 -1.12
CA HIS A 67 -15.57 6.04 -0.28
C HIS A 67 -14.87 5.65 1.03
N GLN A 68 -15.08 4.43 1.53
CA GLN A 68 -14.41 3.92 2.74
C GLN A 68 -13.11 3.14 2.46
N LEU A 69 -12.62 3.12 1.24
CA LEU A 69 -11.32 2.55 0.90
C LEU A 69 -10.22 3.60 1.16
N SER A 70 -9.74 3.65 2.40
CA SER A 70 -8.68 4.58 2.79
C SER A 70 -7.38 4.28 2.06
N CYS A 71 -6.89 5.19 1.20
CA CYS A 71 -5.60 5.08 0.53
C CYS A 71 -4.49 5.38 1.54
N ARG A 72 -3.58 4.43 1.78
CA ARG A 72 -2.64 4.53 2.91
C ARG A 72 -1.19 4.44 2.48
N HIS A 73 -0.77 3.33 1.94
CA HIS A 73 0.61 3.06 1.57
C HIS A 73 0.77 2.97 0.06
N LEU A 74 1.90 3.44 -0.43
CA LEU A 74 2.24 3.38 -1.86
C LEU A 74 3.73 3.14 -2.06
N ASP A 75 4.08 2.65 -3.23
CA ASP A 75 5.45 2.73 -3.73
C ASP A 75 5.45 2.98 -5.24
N ILE A 76 6.55 3.54 -5.73
CA ILE A 76 6.72 4.00 -7.10
C ILE A 76 7.88 3.24 -7.73
N ALA A 77 7.57 2.58 -8.83
CA ALA A 77 8.56 1.83 -9.59
C ALA A 77 9.39 2.73 -10.53
N PRO A 78 10.56 2.26 -10.99
CA PRO A 78 11.42 3.04 -11.89
C PRO A 78 10.77 3.44 -13.21
N ASP A 79 9.76 2.69 -13.68
CA ASP A 79 9.00 3.00 -14.89
C ASP A 79 7.86 4.00 -14.67
N GLY A 80 7.68 4.49 -13.44
CA GLY A 80 6.60 5.41 -13.07
C GLY A 80 5.27 4.72 -12.73
N THR A 81 5.23 3.40 -12.66
CA THR A 81 4.06 2.70 -12.12
C THR A 81 3.95 2.96 -10.62
N VAL A 82 2.79 3.41 -10.17
CA VAL A 82 2.46 3.54 -8.76
C VAL A 82 1.60 2.35 -8.33
N VAL A 83 1.96 1.72 -7.22
CA VAL A 83 1.13 0.69 -6.57
C VAL A 83 0.73 1.23 -5.20
N ALA A 84 -0.56 1.17 -4.88
CA ALA A 84 -1.09 1.66 -3.61
C ALA A 84 -1.92 0.58 -2.91
N GLY A 85 -1.88 0.60 -1.58
CA GLY A 85 -2.64 -0.29 -0.71
C GLY A 85 -3.74 0.45 0.02
N TYR A 86 -4.90 -0.19 0.13
CA TYR A 86 -6.08 0.33 0.82
C TYR A 86 -6.34 -0.38 2.13
N GLN A 87 -7.03 0.36 3.01
CA GLN A 87 -7.66 -0.17 4.21
C GLN A 87 -9.15 0.16 4.16
N PHE A 88 -9.99 -0.85 4.07
CA PHE A 88 -11.43 -0.63 4.09
C PHE A 88 -11.89 -0.30 5.51
N GLN A 89 -12.70 0.75 5.63
CA GLN A 89 -13.16 1.30 6.90
C GLN A 89 -14.65 1.00 7.17
N GLY A 90 -15.26 0.22 6.32
CA GLY A 90 -16.66 -0.21 6.42
C GLY A 90 -16.84 -1.48 7.25
N PRO A 91 -18.00 -2.13 7.13
CA PRO A 91 -18.35 -3.33 7.90
C PRO A 91 -17.41 -4.52 7.64
N GLU A 92 -17.09 -5.29 8.67
CA GLU A 92 -16.15 -6.42 8.58
C GLU A 92 -16.63 -7.55 7.66
N TRP A 93 -17.92 -7.67 7.41
CA TRP A 93 -18.48 -8.70 6.53
C TRP A 93 -18.42 -8.36 5.03
N GLU A 94 -18.12 -7.12 4.68
CA GLU A 94 -17.94 -6.67 3.29
C GLU A 94 -16.50 -6.91 2.85
N THR A 95 -16.18 -8.10 2.39
CA THR A 95 -14.80 -8.56 2.13
C THR A 95 -14.39 -8.53 0.67
N ASP A 96 -15.21 -8.05 -0.24
CA ASP A 96 -15.02 -8.09 -1.71
C ASP A 96 -14.55 -6.78 -2.33
N HIS A 97 -14.27 -5.76 -1.52
CA HIS A 97 -13.71 -4.50 -1.98
C HIS A 97 -12.24 -4.63 -2.42
N PRO A 98 -11.83 -3.92 -3.48
CA PRO A 98 -10.42 -3.92 -3.89
C PRO A 98 -9.54 -3.33 -2.79
N LEU A 99 -8.40 -3.98 -2.51
CA LEU A 99 -7.44 -3.50 -1.52
C LEU A 99 -6.13 -3.00 -2.16
N ILE A 100 -6.03 -3.08 -3.47
CA ILE A 100 -4.84 -2.75 -4.23
C ILE A 100 -5.25 -1.87 -5.41
N ALA A 101 -4.54 -0.76 -5.58
CA ALA A 101 -4.67 0.11 -6.73
C ALA A 101 -3.35 0.21 -7.49
N ARG A 102 -3.46 0.49 -8.77
CA ARG A 102 -2.33 0.72 -9.65
C ARG A 102 -2.61 1.88 -10.61
N ARG A 103 -1.67 2.81 -10.68
CA ARG A 103 -1.60 3.81 -11.74
C ARG A 103 -0.43 3.49 -12.64
N ALA A 104 -0.70 3.16 -13.90
CA ALA A 104 0.30 2.81 -14.90
C ALA A 104 1.01 4.07 -15.48
N PRO A 105 2.18 3.93 -16.12
CA PRO A 105 2.92 5.06 -16.67
C PRO A 105 2.14 5.92 -17.68
N ASP A 106 1.18 5.34 -18.37
CA ASP A 106 0.29 6.03 -19.32
C ASP A 106 -0.87 6.80 -18.66
N GLY A 107 -0.93 6.83 -17.33
CA GLY A 107 -1.97 7.49 -16.55
C GLY A 107 -3.20 6.61 -16.27
N SER A 108 -3.29 5.42 -16.84
CA SER A 108 -4.41 4.53 -16.57
C SER A 108 -4.43 4.07 -15.12
N PHE A 109 -5.61 4.10 -14.50
CA PHE A 109 -5.83 3.71 -13.11
C PHE A 109 -6.72 2.48 -13.05
N SER A 110 -6.35 1.53 -12.19
CA SER A 110 -7.11 0.29 -12.00
C SER A 110 -7.06 -0.13 -10.53
N GLU A 111 -8.11 -0.81 -10.10
CA GLU A 111 -8.21 -1.43 -8.79
C GLU A 111 -8.33 -2.93 -8.94
N GLN A 112 -7.84 -3.68 -7.95
CA GLN A 112 -7.77 -5.12 -7.99
C GLN A 112 -8.48 -5.75 -6.80
N VAL A 113 -9.43 -6.63 -7.11
CA VAL A 113 -9.97 -7.61 -6.18
C VAL A 113 -9.21 -8.92 -6.37
N LEU A 114 -8.71 -9.48 -5.29
CA LEU A 114 -7.99 -10.75 -5.32
C LEU A 114 -8.96 -11.93 -5.46
N PRO A 115 -8.52 -13.09 -5.97
CA PRO A 115 -9.36 -14.26 -6.03
C PRO A 115 -9.86 -14.68 -4.64
N SER A 116 -11.13 -15.09 -4.54
CA SER A 116 -11.67 -15.72 -3.33
C SER A 116 -11.02 -17.13 -3.15
N PRO A 117 -10.66 -17.54 -1.93
CA PRO A 117 -10.88 -16.90 -0.62
C PRO A 117 -9.76 -15.94 -0.19
N LEU A 118 -8.76 -15.65 -1.02
CA LEU A 118 -7.61 -14.83 -0.64
C LEU A 118 -8.04 -13.39 -0.27
N GLN A 119 -8.95 -12.79 -1.03
CA GLN A 119 -9.48 -11.45 -0.75
C GLN A 119 -10.00 -11.34 0.69
N GLY A 120 -10.83 -12.28 1.14
CA GLY A 120 -11.34 -12.31 2.51
C GLY A 120 -10.25 -12.48 3.56
N ARG A 121 -9.19 -13.25 3.25
CA ARG A 121 -8.05 -13.46 4.16
C ARG A 121 -7.18 -12.24 4.35
N MET A 122 -7.26 -11.23 3.47
CA MET A 122 -6.55 -9.96 3.66
C MET A 122 -7.10 -9.15 4.83
N ALA A 123 -8.26 -9.54 5.40
CA ALA A 123 -8.93 -8.89 6.53
C ALA A 123 -9.07 -7.37 6.32
N GLN A 124 -9.43 -6.97 5.08
CA GLN A 124 -9.69 -5.59 4.66
C GLN A 124 -8.52 -4.61 4.92
N TYR A 125 -7.30 -5.12 5.00
CA TYR A 125 -6.17 -4.31 5.46
C TYR A 125 -4.89 -4.63 4.71
N THR A 126 -4.30 -3.61 4.09
CA THR A 126 -2.91 -3.62 3.63
C THR A 126 -2.08 -2.65 4.47
N ALA A 127 -0.80 -2.96 4.70
CA ALA A 127 0.08 -2.15 5.52
C ALA A 127 1.22 -1.51 4.73
N SER A 128 2.05 -2.30 4.07
CA SER A 128 3.22 -1.78 3.35
C SER A 128 3.21 -2.25 1.90
N VAL A 129 3.74 -1.42 1.03
CA VAL A 129 3.89 -1.68 -0.40
C VAL A 129 5.34 -1.46 -0.79
N ALA A 130 5.92 -2.37 -1.59
CA ALA A 130 7.25 -2.20 -2.16
C ALA A 130 7.29 -2.68 -3.61
N THR A 131 7.82 -1.87 -4.51
CA THR A 131 8.04 -2.22 -5.91
C THR A 131 9.48 -2.69 -6.13
N SER A 132 9.67 -3.70 -6.95
CA SER A 132 11.02 -4.14 -7.31
C SER A 132 11.66 -3.16 -8.30
N GLN A 133 12.93 -2.85 -8.07
CA GLN A 133 13.73 -1.98 -8.93
C GLN A 133 14.25 -2.72 -10.18
N VAL A 134 14.26 -4.06 -10.15
CA VAL A 134 14.87 -4.88 -11.21
C VAL A 134 13.89 -5.86 -11.86
N ARG A 135 12.71 -6.08 -11.26
CA ARG A 135 11.67 -7.00 -11.77
C ARG A 135 10.34 -6.28 -11.91
N PRO A 136 9.45 -6.71 -12.82
CA PRO A 136 8.11 -6.13 -12.96
C PRO A 136 7.15 -6.67 -11.88
N SER A 137 7.55 -6.58 -10.60
CA SER A 137 6.76 -7.06 -9.46
C SER A 137 6.64 -6.02 -8.35
N ALA A 138 5.63 -6.20 -7.49
CA ALA A 138 5.43 -5.46 -6.26
C ALA A 138 5.04 -6.45 -5.14
N ALA A 139 5.48 -6.17 -3.90
CA ALA A 139 5.05 -6.89 -2.72
C ALA A 139 4.15 -6.03 -1.85
N ILE A 140 3.15 -6.65 -1.21
CA ILE A 140 2.19 -5.99 -0.34
C ILE A 140 2.00 -6.84 0.91
N SER A 141 2.12 -6.24 2.08
CA SER A 141 1.84 -6.89 3.35
C SER A 141 0.41 -6.64 3.83
N ALA A 142 -0.14 -7.63 4.53
CA ALA A 142 -1.44 -7.60 5.17
C ALA A 142 -1.34 -8.25 6.56
N PRO A 143 -0.89 -7.51 7.58
CA PRO A 143 -0.63 -8.06 8.91
C PRO A 143 -1.86 -8.71 9.55
N ARG A 144 -3.05 -8.13 9.38
CA ARG A 144 -4.30 -8.71 9.90
C ARG A 144 -4.64 -10.05 9.27
N GLY A 145 -4.23 -10.26 8.03
CA GLY A 145 -4.40 -11.51 7.27
C GLY A 145 -3.22 -12.46 7.41
N ASN A 146 -2.13 -12.06 8.08
CA ASN A 146 -0.86 -12.80 8.14
C ASN A 146 -0.34 -13.16 6.75
N LYS A 147 -0.39 -12.19 5.81
CA LYS A 147 -0.06 -12.41 4.40
C LYS A 147 0.97 -11.42 3.87
N VAL A 148 1.81 -11.92 3.00
CA VAL A 148 2.56 -11.11 2.03
C VAL A 148 2.22 -11.62 0.64
N LEU A 149 1.83 -10.71 -0.24
CA LEU A 149 1.53 -11.00 -1.64
C LEU A 149 2.61 -10.43 -2.52
N VAL A 150 3.01 -11.17 -3.55
CA VAL A 150 3.84 -10.66 -4.64
C VAL A 150 3.00 -10.67 -5.91
N LEU A 151 2.89 -9.51 -6.53
CA LEU A 151 2.04 -9.27 -7.71
C LEU A 151 2.88 -8.86 -8.90
N GLY A 152 2.42 -9.20 -10.08
CA GLY A 152 2.91 -8.62 -11.32
C GLY A 152 2.57 -7.13 -11.37
N ARG A 153 3.58 -6.26 -11.37
CA ARG A 153 3.40 -4.81 -11.33
C ARG A 153 2.60 -4.29 -12.53
N THR A 154 2.78 -4.86 -13.70
CA THR A 154 2.09 -4.47 -14.92
C THR A 154 0.76 -5.19 -15.10
N SER A 155 0.70 -6.50 -14.85
CA SER A 155 -0.50 -7.31 -15.08
C SER A 155 -1.47 -7.32 -13.90
N GLY A 156 -0.97 -7.12 -12.68
CA GLY A 156 -1.73 -7.33 -11.46
C GLY A 156 -1.82 -8.80 -11.02
N ASP A 157 -1.32 -9.75 -11.82
CA ASP A 157 -1.42 -11.16 -11.50
C ASP A 157 -0.77 -11.50 -10.16
N LEU A 158 -1.38 -12.38 -9.39
CA LEU A 158 -0.77 -12.94 -8.19
C LEU A 158 0.36 -13.90 -8.58
N LEU A 159 1.60 -13.50 -8.32
CA LEU A 159 2.80 -14.30 -8.62
C LEU A 159 3.14 -15.25 -7.49
N ALA A 160 2.98 -14.80 -6.23
CA ALA A 160 3.21 -15.60 -5.03
C ALA A 160 2.46 -15.05 -3.83
N GLN A 161 2.22 -15.92 -2.83
CA GLN A 161 1.70 -15.53 -1.53
C GLN A 161 2.44 -16.28 -0.43
N PHE A 162 2.62 -15.62 0.72
CA PHE A 162 3.33 -16.16 1.87
C PHE A 162 2.51 -15.95 3.12
N ASP A 163 2.49 -16.96 3.98
CA ASP A 163 1.95 -16.88 5.34
C ASP A 163 3.07 -16.41 6.26
N ILE A 164 3.02 -15.15 6.68
CA ILE A 164 3.97 -14.53 7.60
C ILE A 164 3.14 -13.80 8.65
N GLU A 165 3.23 -14.27 9.89
CA GLU A 165 2.45 -13.73 10.99
C GLU A 165 2.80 -12.26 11.24
N ASP A 166 1.76 -11.41 11.35
CA ASP A 166 1.88 -9.98 11.58
C ASP A 166 2.91 -9.28 10.66
N ALA A 167 2.94 -9.68 9.37
CA ALA A 167 3.81 -9.08 8.36
C ALA A 167 3.47 -7.60 8.18
N ALA A 168 4.34 -6.72 8.63
CA ALA A 168 4.12 -5.29 8.71
C ALA A 168 4.87 -4.53 7.59
N GLY A 169 6.16 -4.28 7.73
CA GLY A 169 6.97 -3.57 6.75
C GLY A 169 7.44 -4.46 5.61
N VAL A 170 7.44 -3.93 4.40
CA VAL A 170 8.01 -4.59 3.21
C VAL A 170 8.91 -3.62 2.46
N ARG A 171 10.08 -4.09 1.99
CA ARG A 171 10.99 -3.33 1.15
C ARG A 171 11.67 -4.24 0.12
N CYS A 172 11.94 -3.70 -1.08
CA CYS A 172 12.78 -4.36 -2.08
C CYS A 172 14.21 -4.54 -1.55
N ASP A 173 14.82 -5.72 -1.75
CA ASP A 173 16.18 -6.03 -1.33
C ASP A 173 17.26 -5.57 -2.34
N GLY A 174 16.86 -4.93 -3.43
CA GLY A 174 17.74 -4.48 -4.52
C GLY A 174 18.18 -5.61 -5.48
N ALA A 175 17.93 -6.87 -5.15
CA ALA A 175 18.29 -8.03 -5.96
C ALA A 175 17.07 -8.73 -6.61
N GLY A 176 15.91 -8.10 -6.54
CA GLY A 176 14.64 -8.61 -7.11
C GLY A 176 13.79 -9.39 -6.12
N GLY A 177 14.21 -9.51 -4.87
CA GLY A 177 13.47 -10.03 -3.74
C GLY A 177 12.95 -8.94 -2.82
N TYR A 178 12.41 -9.34 -1.66
CA TYR A 178 11.83 -8.45 -0.67
C TYR A 178 12.27 -8.82 0.74
N LEU A 179 12.54 -7.81 1.55
CA LEU A 179 12.65 -7.93 3.01
C LEU A 179 11.29 -7.65 3.62
N VAL A 180 10.95 -8.42 4.64
CA VAL A 180 9.67 -8.29 5.37
C VAL A 180 9.98 -8.26 6.86
N THR A 181 9.40 -7.31 7.58
CA THR A 181 9.46 -7.24 9.05
C THR A 181 8.11 -7.56 9.65
N THR A 182 8.09 -8.10 10.87
CA THR A 182 6.85 -8.45 11.58
C THR A 182 6.72 -7.67 12.88
N GLY A 183 5.49 -7.43 13.33
CA GLY A 183 5.26 -6.84 14.65
C GLY A 183 5.79 -7.69 15.80
N GLY A 184 6.06 -8.99 15.57
CA GLY A 184 6.70 -9.90 16.50
C GLY A 184 8.23 -9.79 16.59
N GLY A 185 8.88 -8.98 15.75
CA GLY A 185 10.33 -8.76 15.76
C GLY A 185 11.10 -9.62 14.77
N GLU A 186 10.43 -10.36 13.90
CA GLU A 186 11.09 -11.19 12.89
C GLU A 186 11.45 -10.38 11.66
N VAL A 187 12.51 -10.82 10.99
CA VAL A 187 12.94 -10.32 9.69
C VAL A 187 12.98 -11.51 8.72
N HIS A 188 12.27 -11.38 7.62
CA HIS A 188 12.18 -12.41 6.58
C HIS A 188 12.71 -11.87 5.25
N ARG A 189 13.12 -12.77 4.39
CA ARG A 189 13.43 -12.49 3.00
C ARG A 189 12.61 -13.40 2.09
N ILE A 190 12.01 -12.82 1.08
CA ILE A 190 11.44 -13.51 -0.08
C ILE A 190 12.43 -13.28 -1.21
N ASP A 191 13.11 -14.32 -1.65
CA ASP A 191 14.11 -14.21 -2.71
C ASP A 191 13.46 -14.04 -4.10
N ASP A 192 14.27 -13.80 -5.10
CA ASP A 192 13.84 -13.62 -6.49
C ASP A 192 13.24 -14.89 -7.11
N GLY A 193 13.55 -16.06 -6.54
CA GLY A 193 12.94 -17.34 -6.90
C GLY A 193 11.63 -17.63 -6.20
N GLY A 194 11.14 -16.71 -5.35
CA GLY A 194 9.91 -16.88 -4.57
C GLY A 194 10.06 -17.81 -3.38
N ARG A 195 11.28 -18.02 -2.85
CA ARG A 195 11.50 -18.78 -1.62
C ARG A 195 11.51 -17.83 -0.42
N HIS A 196 10.87 -18.26 0.66
CA HIS A 196 10.77 -17.53 1.89
C HIS A 196 11.77 -18.05 2.93
N HIS A 197 12.50 -17.14 3.56
CA HIS A 197 13.50 -17.43 4.59
C HIS A 197 13.34 -16.45 5.76
N GLN A 198 13.31 -16.98 6.99
CA GLN A 198 13.48 -16.15 8.18
C GLN A 198 14.97 -15.88 8.38
N LEU A 199 15.34 -14.61 8.42
CA LEU A 199 16.73 -14.17 8.58
C LEU A 199 17.10 -13.94 10.04
N ALA A 200 16.17 -13.38 10.83
CA ALA A 200 16.40 -13.03 12.23
C ALA A 200 15.08 -13.02 13.02
N ALA A 201 15.19 -13.16 14.35
CA ALA A 201 14.16 -12.82 15.31
C ALA A 201 14.83 -11.96 16.40
N LEU A 202 14.32 -10.78 16.62
CA LEU A 202 14.88 -9.78 17.52
C LEU A 202 13.85 -9.42 18.60
N PRO A 203 14.29 -9.05 19.83
CA PRO A 203 13.38 -8.63 20.87
C PRO A 203 12.87 -7.19 20.65
N LEU A 204 12.42 -6.91 19.42
CA LEU A 204 11.93 -5.62 18.95
C LEU A 204 10.52 -5.80 18.39
N ARG A 205 9.82 -4.69 18.21
CA ARG A 205 8.57 -4.63 17.45
C ARG A 205 8.76 -3.69 16.29
N TRP A 206 8.50 -4.17 15.09
CA TRP A 206 8.60 -3.37 13.88
C TRP A 206 7.27 -2.74 13.54
N ASP A 207 7.33 -1.55 12.98
CA ASP A 207 6.18 -0.87 12.38
C ASP A 207 6.04 -1.28 10.90
N ASN A 208 5.01 -0.77 10.24
CA ASN A 208 4.71 -1.02 8.82
C ASN A 208 5.50 -0.11 7.86
N HIS A 209 6.43 0.66 8.35
CA HIS A 209 7.37 1.45 7.54
C HIS A 209 8.78 0.87 7.63
N LEU A 210 9.23 0.23 6.56
CA LEU A 210 10.60 -0.23 6.40
C LEU A 210 11.29 0.67 5.36
N THR A 211 12.11 1.60 5.83
CA THR A 211 12.82 2.59 5.01
C THR A 211 14.28 2.23 4.78
#